data_b1851b60d56ca32887d0e047264628c9
#
_entry.id   b1851b60d56ca32887d0e047264628c9
#
_cell.length_a   1.000
_cell.length_b   1.000
_cell.length_c   1.000
_cell.angle_alpha   90.00
_cell.angle_beta   90.00
_cell.angle_gamma   90.00
#
_symmetry.space_group_name_H-M   'P 1'
#
loop_
_entity.id
_entity.type
_entity.pdbx_description
1 polymer ?
#
loop_
_entity_poly.entity_id
_entity_poly.type
_entity_poly.pdbx_seq_one_letter_code
_entity_poly.pdbx_strand_id
1 'polypeptide(L)'
;MFLGKQKVTGTNTNTPISRHRRLPSLSALRAHSAISHQVKALEDHLSVPLFSRGGRAVHLTEEGRILFPILREAFDNILAGTEMLRRQHSSGPLTIQVYVTLAVKWLLPRLHSFSKEHPDVQIALATSYTDWDFARGEVDAAILFVETKHADLDYTSLGKAKLFPVCAPSLLDSGPPLTRPEDLRHHRLLEVYPAKNDWPDWLNAAGITDLSPSPKGSRFDSYLLALEEAAAGEGVSLATQAFVADDLNRGRLVKPFEFSVESRAPWYFVCPKERRNEPRILKFKDWLQACLKTSAEGAGLD
;
A
#
# COMPACT_ATOMS: atom_id res chain seq x y z
N MET A 1 39.98 -28.58 -51.37
CA MET A 1 40.15 -27.87 -52.64
C MET A 1 39.70 -26.41 -52.42
N PHE A 2 40.66 -25.45 -52.56
CA PHE A 2 40.54 -23.98 -52.57
C PHE A 2 39.79 -23.28 -51.42
N LEU A 3 40.44 -22.73 -50.41
CA LEU A 3 41.21 -21.49 -50.24
C LEU A 3 40.51 -20.22 -50.80
N GLY A 4 40.19 -19.31 -49.88
CA GLY A 4 39.81 -17.93 -50.13
C GLY A 4 39.96 -17.09 -48.86
N LYS A 5 41.20 -16.66 -48.55
CA LYS A 5 41.49 -15.59 -47.56
C LYS A 5 41.08 -14.24 -48.14
N GLN A 6 40.31 -13.45 -47.45
CA GLN A 6 40.30 -12.00 -47.64
C GLN A 6 40.61 -11.29 -46.31
N LYS A 7 41.72 -10.56 -46.38
CA LYS A 7 42.11 -9.51 -45.43
C LYS A 7 41.12 -8.35 -45.53
N VAL A 8 40.62 -7.87 -44.43
CA VAL A 8 40.06 -6.51 -44.34
C VAL A 8 40.91 -5.72 -43.37
N THR A 9 41.54 -4.72 -43.93
CA THR A 9 42.39 -3.71 -43.32
C THR A 9 41.56 -2.84 -42.36
N GLY A 10 42.14 -2.59 -41.17
CA GLY A 10 41.59 -1.68 -40.18
C GLY A 10 41.60 -0.23 -40.62
N THR A 11 40.58 0.46 -40.29
CA THR A 11 40.58 1.90 -40.15
C THR A 11 40.13 2.26 -38.74
N ASN A 12 41.11 2.64 -37.97
CA ASN A 12 41.01 3.19 -36.65
C ASN A 12 40.51 4.63 -36.76
N THR A 13 39.26 4.92 -36.45
CA THR A 13 38.77 6.28 -36.26
C THR A 13 38.49 6.50 -34.78
N ASN A 14 39.53 6.95 -34.11
CA ASN A 14 39.47 7.56 -32.78
C ASN A 14 38.70 8.89 -32.88
N THR A 15 37.42 8.91 -32.56
CA THR A 15 36.66 10.13 -32.36
C THR A 15 36.70 10.43 -30.86
N PRO A 16 37.27 11.56 -30.43
CA PRO A 16 37.24 11.93 -29.01
C PRO A 16 35.83 12.33 -28.61
N ILE A 17 35.23 11.57 -27.69
CA ILE A 17 33.99 11.95 -27.02
C ILE A 17 34.27 13.20 -26.17
N SER A 18 33.99 14.38 -26.73
CA SER A 18 34.01 15.62 -26.00
C SER A 18 32.92 15.59 -24.92
N ARG A 19 33.33 15.35 -23.69
CA ARG A 19 32.51 15.58 -22.51
C ARG A 19 32.25 17.09 -22.38
N HIS A 20 31.21 17.59 -23.04
CA HIS A 20 30.69 18.92 -22.75
C HIS A 20 30.14 18.92 -21.32
N ARG A 21 30.95 19.33 -20.35
CA ARG A 21 30.50 19.80 -19.05
C ARG A 21 29.59 21.00 -19.32
N ARG A 22 28.26 20.80 -19.31
CA ARG A 22 27.31 21.92 -19.28
C ARG A 22 27.62 22.77 -18.05
N LEU A 23 28.09 23.99 -18.25
CA LEU A 23 28.22 24.97 -17.20
C LEU A 23 26.82 25.23 -16.63
N PRO A 24 26.64 25.27 -15.29
CA PRO A 24 25.34 25.57 -14.69
C PRO A 24 24.90 26.95 -15.16
N SER A 25 23.59 27.10 -15.44
CA SER A 25 23.02 28.40 -15.85
C SER A 25 23.22 29.45 -14.75
N LEU A 26 23.32 30.71 -15.13
CA LEU A 26 23.45 31.84 -14.17
C LEU A 26 22.35 31.85 -13.10
N SER A 27 21.15 31.36 -13.43
CA SER A 27 20.03 31.15 -12.50
C SER A 27 20.33 30.05 -11.45
N ALA A 28 20.95 28.95 -11.86
CA ALA A 28 21.35 27.87 -10.95
C ALA A 28 22.49 28.29 -10.01
N LEU A 29 23.44 29.11 -10.47
CA LEU A 29 24.50 29.67 -9.65
C LEU A 29 23.96 30.67 -8.60
N ARG A 30 22.98 31.50 -8.97
CA ARG A 30 22.31 32.42 -8.03
C ARG A 30 21.47 31.68 -6.99
N ALA A 31 20.75 30.63 -7.39
CA ALA A 31 20.00 29.80 -6.46
C ALA A 31 20.92 29.07 -5.45
N HIS A 32 22.07 28.56 -5.88
CA HIS A 32 23.04 27.92 -4.98
C HIS A 32 23.63 28.88 -3.94
N SER A 33 23.91 30.13 -4.33
CA SER A 33 24.42 31.14 -3.39
C SER A 33 23.36 31.55 -2.37
N ALA A 34 22.11 31.73 -2.79
CA ALA A 34 21.01 32.07 -1.90
C ALA A 34 20.73 30.95 -0.87
N ILE A 35 20.66 29.69 -1.31
CA ILE A 35 20.48 28.54 -0.41
C ILE A 35 21.63 28.47 0.61
N SER A 36 22.87 28.60 0.16
CA SER A 36 24.04 28.58 1.05
C SER A 36 24.01 29.71 2.09
N HIS A 37 23.50 30.89 1.72
CA HIS A 37 23.33 32.01 2.65
C HIS A 37 22.24 31.72 3.71
N GLN A 38 21.11 31.16 3.31
CA GLN A 38 20.02 30.80 4.24
C GLN A 38 20.43 29.68 5.20
N VAL A 39 21.13 28.68 4.71
CA VAL A 39 21.67 27.60 5.54
C VAL A 39 22.64 28.16 6.57
N LYS A 40 23.58 29.06 6.17
CA LYS A 40 24.52 29.69 7.08
C LYS A 40 23.80 30.56 8.13
N ALA A 41 22.80 31.34 7.73
CA ALA A 41 22.02 32.15 8.67
C ALA A 41 21.29 31.28 9.71
N LEU A 42 20.81 30.08 9.32
CA LEU A 42 20.20 29.11 10.24
C LEU A 42 21.28 28.54 11.21
N GLU A 43 22.45 28.15 10.72
CA GLU A 43 23.57 27.66 11.53
C GLU A 43 24.02 28.71 12.51
N ASP A 44 24.14 29.98 12.09
CA ASP A 44 24.52 31.12 12.96
C ASP A 44 23.43 31.37 14.03
N HIS A 45 22.14 31.27 13.68
CA HIS A 45 21.04 31.43 14.63
C HIS A 45 20.99 30.31 15.67
N LEU A 46 21.25 29.08 15.26
CA LEU A 46 21.26 27.90 16.15
C LEU A 46 22.61 27.79 16.92
N SER A 47 23.63 28.52 16.50
CA SER A 47 25.01 28.44 17.02
C SER A 47 25.63 27.04 16.91
N VAL A 48 25.18 26.23 15.93
CA VAL A 48 25.70 24.89 15.63
C VAL A 48 25.80 24.67 14.12
N PRO A 49 26.86 24.02 13.62
CA PRO A 49 26.95 23.65 12.23
C PRO A 49 26.00 22.47 11.90
N LEU A 50 25.20 22.58 10.86
CA LEU A 50 24.31 21.51 10.36
C LEU A 50 24.98 20.72 9.25
N PHE A 51 25.94 21.33 8.54
CA PHE A 51 26.66 20.69 7.44
C PHE A 51 28.18 20.71 7.69
N SER A 52 28.81 19.58 7.39
CA SER A 52 30.27 19.46 7.31
C SER A 52 30.73 19.41 5.85
N ARG A 53 31.81 20.12 5.53
CA ARG A 53 32.43 20.14 4.21
C ARG A 53 33.60 19.17 4.19
N GLY A 54 33.42 17.99 3.61
CA GLY A 54 34.45 16.99 3.37
C GLY A 54 34.84 16.95 1.90
N GLY A 55 35.87 17.67 1.49
CA GLY A 55 36.37 17.67 0.12
C GLY A 55 35.32 18.16 -0.92
N ARG A 56 34.86 17.28 -1.82
CA ARG A 56 33.90 17.62 -2.87
C ARG A 56 32.43 17.36 -2.50
N ALA A 57 32.15 16.85 -1.33
CA ALA A 57 30.81 16.51 -0.86
C ALA A 57 30.42 17.29 0.41
N VAL A 58 29.14 17.57 0.53
CA VAL A 58 28.51 18.16 1.72
C VAL A 58 27.80 17.02 2.46
N HIS A 59 28.08 16.89 3.76
CA HIS A 59 27.49 15.89 4.64
C HIS A 59 26.78 16.56 5.81
N LEU A 60 25.74 15.94 6.34
CA LEU A 60 25.11 16.40 7.58
C LEU A 60 26.03 16.14 8.79
N THR A 61 26.10 17.08 9.72
CA THR A 61 26.67 16.88 11.06
C THR A 61 25.71 15.98 11.87
N GLU A 62 26.04 15.70 13.13
CA GLU A 62 25.15 14.99 14.04
C GLU A 62 23.90 15.82 14.34
N GLU A 63 24.08 17.12 14.60
CA GLU A 63 23.00 18.09 14.80
C GLU A 63 22.13 18.20 13.53
N GLY A 64 22.76 18.22 12.35
CA GLY A 64 22.06 18.21 11.07
C GLY A 64 21.21 16.95 10.86
N ARG A 65 21.68 15.78 11.31
CA ARG A 65 20.90 14.53 11.22
C ARG A 65 19.69 14.51 12.17
N ILE A 66 19.78 15.19 13.30
CA ILE A 66 18.66 15.34 14.24
C ILE A 66 17.61 16.29 13.66
N LEU A 67 18.05 17.44 13.12
CA LEU A 67 17.14 18.49 12.65
C LEU A 67 16.53 18.18 11.27
N PHE A 68 17.24 17.49 10.39
CA PHE A 68 16.83 17.24 9.02
C PHE A 68 15.46 16.54 8.91
N PRO A 69 15.16 15.43 9.63
CA PRO A 69 13.85 14.77 9.55
C PRO A 69 12.72 15.68 10.01
N ILE A 70 12.94 16.50 11.05
CA ILE A 70 11.95 17.44 11.59
C ILE A 70 11.63 18.53 10.56
N LEU A 71 12.65 19.13 9.94
CA LEU A 71 12.45 20.13 8.89
C LEU A 71 11.79 19.54 7.65
N ARG A 72 12.20 18.33 7.26
CA ARG A 72 11.60 17.62 6.14
C ARG A 72 10.09 17.43 6.35
N GLU A 73 9.72 16.94 7.53
CA GLU A 73 8.31 16.75 7.87
C GLU A 73 7.53 18.08 7.87
N ALA A 74 8.13 19.16 8.41
CA ALA A 74 7.51 20.47 8.40
C ALA A 74 7.30 21.00 6.96
N PHE A 75 8.28 20.85 6.07
CA PHE A 75 8.13 21.23 4.66
C PHE A 75 7.15 20.34 3.90
N ASP A 76 7.12 19.05 4.16
CA ASP A 76 6.14 18.11 3.59
C ASP A 76 4.71 18.52 4.01
N ASN A 77 4.51 18.95 5.26
CA ASN A 77 3.23 19.48 5.77
C ASN A 77 2.83 20.82 5.09
N ILE A 78 3.77 21.73 4.86
CA ILE A 78 3.51 22.98 4.14
C ILE A 78 3.10 22.69 2.68
N LEU A 79 3.82 21.79 2.01
CA LEU A 79 3.50 21.36 0.65
C LEU A 79 2.10 20.73 0.59
N ALA A 80 1.79 19.85 1.53
CA ALA A 80 0.46 19.24 1.65
C ALA A 80 -0.64 20.28 1.83
N GLY A 81 -0.45 21.26 2.72
CA GLY A 81 -1.42 22.36 2.92
C GLY A 81 -1.62 23.22 1.66
N THR A 82 -0.54 23.52 0.93
CA THR A 82 -0.66 24.25 -0.35
C THR A 82 -1.37 23.43 -1.43
N GLU A 83 -1.16 22.13 -1.46
CA GLU A 83 -1.83 21.22 -2.39
C GLU A 83 -3.32 21.05 -2.04
N MET A 84 -3.68 21.02 -0.74
CA MET A 84 -5.07 21.06 -0.29
C MET A 84 -5.80 22.30 -0.81
N LEU A 85 -5.19 23.49 -0.72
CA LEU A 85 -5.77 24.72 -1.25
C LEU A 85 -5.95 24.66 -2.77
N ARG A 86 -4.99 24.07 -3.50
CA ARG A 86 -5.10 23.86 -4.95
C ARG A 86 -6.22 22.90 -5.30
N ARG A 87 -6.37 21.80 -4.55
CA ARG A 87 -7.41 20.76 -4.77
C ARG A 87 -8.81 21.25 -4.45
N GLN A 88 -9.00 22.14 -3.47
CA GLN A 88 -10.31 22.80 -3.22
C GLN A 88 -10.83 23.57 -4.43
N HIS A 89 -9.95 23.98 -5.34
CA HIS A 89 -10.28 24.77 -6.54
C HIS A 89 -10.04 24.01 -7.85
N SER A 90 -9.67 22.73 -7.81
CA SER A 90 -9.35 21.92 -8.99
C SER A 90 -10.28 20.74 -9.17
N SER A 91 -10.64 20.48 -10.42
CA SER A 91 -11.34 19.27 -10.91
C SER A 91 -10.43 18.03 -10.99
N GLY A 92 -9.50 17.86 -10.04
CA GLY A 92 -8.62 16.70 -10.00
C GLY A 92 -9.35 15.39 -9.68
N PRO A 93 -8.70 14.23 -9.87
CA PRO A 93 -9.29 12.93 -9.55
C PRO A 93 -9.62 12.81 -8.05
N LEU A 94 -10.68 12.07 -7.73
CA LEU A 94 -10.99 11.66 -6.37
C LEU A 94 -10.00 10.56 -5.96
N THR A 95 -9.10 10.85 -5.03
CA THR A 95 -8.08 9.90 -4.57
C THR A 95 -8.60 9.09 -3.38
N ILE A 96 -8.73 7.78 -3.58
CA ILE A 96 -9.19 6.83 -2.57
C ILE A 96 -8.01 5.98 -2.11
N GLN A 97 -7.70 6.03 -0.82
CA GLN A 97 -6.73 5.10 -0.22
C GLN A 97 -7.43 3.78 0.12
N VAL A 98 -6.78 2.68 -0.19
CA VAL A 98 -7.30 1.34 0.06
C VAL A 98 -6.16 0.34 0.21
N TYR A 99 -6.33 -0.71 1.02
CA TYR A 99 -5.34 -1.80 1.07
C TYR A 99 -5.23 -2.51 -0.28
N VAL A 100 -4.01 -2.82 -0.70
CA VAL A 100 -3.73 -3.38 -2.03
C VAL A 100 -4.57 -4.63 -2.33
N THR A 101 -4.76 -5.51 -1.35
CA THR A 101 -5.55 -6.73 -1.54
C THR A 101 -7.00 -6.41 -1.88
N LEU A 102 -7.63 -5.50 -1.12
CA LEU A 102 -8.99 -5.06 -1.36
C LEU A 102 -9.10 -4.32 -2.70
N ALA A 103 -8.11 -3.48 -3.03
CA ALA A 103 -8.05 -2.80 -4.32
C ALA A 103 -8.09 -3.80 -5.47
N VAL A 104 -7.18 -4.77 -5.48
CA VAL A 104 -6.99 -5.71 -6.60
C VAL A 104 -8.13 -6.74 -6.67
N LYS A 105 -8.49 -7.35 -5.54
CA LYS A 105 -9.41 -8.49 -5.52
C LYS A 105 -10.89 -8.08 -5.54
N TRP A 106 -11.23 -6.90 -5.02
CA TRP A 106 -12.64 -6.51 -4.88
C TRP A 106 -13.00 -5.20 -5.59
N LEU A 107 -12.22 -4.13 -5.41
CA LEU A 107 -12.58 -2.80 -5.88
C LEU A 107 -12.39 -2.62 -7.40
N LEU A 108 -11.20 -2.93 -7.92
CA LEU A 108 -10.86 -2.74 -9.35
C LEU A 108 -11.82 -3.46 -10.30
N PRO A 109 -12.23 -4.74 -10.06
CA PRO A 109 -13.19 -5.41 -10.93
C PRO A 109 -14.55 -4.69 -11.03
N ARG A 110 -14.90 -3.90 -9.99
CA ARG A 110 -16.19 -3.17 -9.90
C ARG A 110 -16.09 -1.71 -10.35
N LEU A 111 -14.89 -1.13 -10.33
CA LEU A 111 -14.68 0.31 -10.58
C LEU A 111 -15.13 0.76 -11.97
N HIS A 112 -15.17 -0.16 -12.93
CA HIS A 112 -15.71 0.12 -14.26
C HIS A 112 -17.20 0.51 -14.24
N SER A 113 -18.02 -0.06 -13.35
CA SER A 113 -19.42 0.34 -13.19
C SER A 113 -19.54 1.75 -12.66
N PHE A 114 -18.70 2.14 -11.67
CA PHE A 114 -18.64 3.51 -11.18
C PHE A 114 -18.32 4.51 -12.30
N SER A 115 -17.31 4.21 -13.11
CA SER A 115 -16.90 5.10 -14.21
C SER A 115 -17.98 5.25 -15.28
N LYS A 116 -18.84 4.26 -15.48
CA LYS A 116 -20.01 4.34 -16.37
C LYS A 116 -21.12 5.20 -15.78
N GLU A 117 -21.41 5.04 -14.49
CA GLU A 117 -22.47 5.76 -13.80
C GLU A 117 -22.07 7.23 -13.53
N HIS A 118 -20.80 7.50 -13.31
CA HIS A 118 -20.24 8.81 -12.94
C HIS A 118 -19.04 9.19 -13.81
N PRO A 119 -19.25 9.44 -15.12
CA PRO A 119 -18.14 9.76 -16.04
C PRO A 119 -17.47 11.11 -15.75
N ASP A 120 -18.10 11.94 -14.95
CA ASP A 120 -17.60 13.24 -14.48
C ASP A 120 -16.63 13.11 -13.29
N VAL A 121 -16.49 11.91 -12.68
CA VAL A 121 -15.63 11.68 -11.53
C VAL A 121 -14.49 10.73 -11.90
N GLN A 122 -13.29 11.27 -12.01
CA GLN A 122 -12.09 10.45 -12.16
C GLN A 122 -11.66 9.90 -10.80
N ILE A 123 -11.30 8.62 -10.74
CA ILE A 123 -10.79 7.97 -9.53
C ILE A 123 -9.28 7.74 -9.65
N ALA A 124 -8.54 8.09 -8.60
CA ALA A 124 -7.18 7.65 -8.37
C ALA A 124 -7.18 6.72 -7.14
N LEU A 125 -6.48 5.59 -7.23
CA LEU A 125 -6.31 4.68 -6.11
C LEU A 125 -4.91 4.84 -5.55
N ALA A 126 -4.81 5.09 -4.25
CA ALA A 126 -3.58 5.05 -3.48
C ALA A 126 -3.58 3.79 -2.62
N THR A 127 -2.48 3.02 -2.64
CA THR A 127 -2.35 1.83 -1.78
C THR A 127 -1.29 2.10 -0.73
N SER A 128 -1.63 1.89 0.53
CA SER A 128 -0.70 2.03 1.65
C SER A 128 -1.07 1.04 2.75
N TYR A 129 -0.06 0.61 3.50
CA TYR A 129 -0.21 -0.23 4.70
C TYR A 129 -0.02 0.58 5.99
N THR A 130 0.51 1.81 5.87
CA THR A 130 0.70 2.70 7.00
C THR A 130 -0.55 3.52 7.25
N ASP A 131 -0.67 3.99 8.49
CA ASP A 131 -1.74 4.87 8.91
C ASP A 131 -1.94 6.01 7.91
N TRP A 132 -3.19 6.22 7.56
CA TRP A 132 -3.65 7.26 6.66
C TRP A 132 -3.48 8.62 7.32
N ASP A 133 -2.90 9.54 6.58
CA ASP A 133 -2.76 10.93 7.01
C ASP A 133 -3.51 11.84 6.03
N PHE A 134 -4.78 12.09 6.33
CA PHE A 134 -5.57 13.07 5.58
C PHE A 134 -5.00 14.48 5.71
N ALA A 135 -4.19 14.76 6.75
CA ALA A 135 -3.56 16.05 6.94
C ALA A 135 -2.55 16.39 5.84
N ARG A 136 -1.97 15.38 5.19
CA ARG A 136 -1.10 15.59 4.03
C ARG A 136 -1.83 15.94 2.75
N GLY A 137 -3.19 15.89 2.74
CA GLY A 137 -3.99 16.27 1.58
C GLY A 137 -3.82 15.41 0.34
N GLU A 138 -3.12 14.28 0.43
CA GLU A 138 -2.86 13.37 -0.70
C GLU A 138 -4.04 12.46 -1.01
N VAL A 139 -4.94 12.28 -0.03
CA VAL A 139 -6.07 11.35 -0.08
C VAL A 139 -7.36 12.09 0.25
N ASP A 140 -8.39 11.84 -0.54
CA ASP A 140 -9.72 12.46 -0.35
C ASP A 140 -10.63 11.62 0.57
N ALA A 141 -10.54 10.30 0.44
CA ALA A 141 -11.24 9.32 1.28
C ALA A 141 -10.46 8.01 1.32
N ALA A 142 -10.84 7.12 2.22
CA ALA A 142 -10.17 5.83 2.38
C ALA A 142 -11.17 4.70 2.68
N ILE A 143 -10.79 3.46 2.34
CA ILE A 143 -11.47 2.24 2.78
C ILE A 143 -10.53 1.50 3.71
N LEU A 144 -10.87 1.48 5.00
CA LEU A 144 -9.96 1.06 6.06
C LEU A 144 -10.64 0.13 7.05
N PHE A 145 -9.82 -0.72 7.66
CA PHE A 145 -10.12 -1.43 8.88
C PHE A 145 -9.79 -0.52 10.07
N VAL A 146 -10.75 -0.21 10.95
CA VAL A 146 -10.58 0.82 11.97
C VAL A 146 -11.00 0.31 13.34
N GLU A 147 -10.05 0.21 14.26
CA GLU A 147 -10.30 -0.10 15.67
C GLU A 147 -10.63 1.17 16.47
N THR A 148 -9.97 2.28 16.17
CA THR A 148 -10.14 3.56 16.89
C THR A 148 -10.51 4.68 15.94
N LYS A 149 -11.58 5.42 16.26
CA LYS A 149 -12.08 6.52 15.45
C LYS A 149 -11.47 7.85 15.89
N HIS A 150 -11.11 8.69 14.92
CA HIS A 150 -10.64 10.05 15.15
C HIS A 150 -11.78 11.06 15.02
N ALA A 151 -11.72 12.11 15.87
CA ALA A 151 -12.80 13.09 15.98
C ALA A 151 -13.07 13.89 14.71
N ASP A 152 -12.04 14.12 13.89
CA ASP A 152 -12.11 14.97 12.69
C ASP A 152 -12.58 14.24 11.43
N LEU A 153 -12.86 12.94 11.54
CA LEU A 153 -13.25 12.10 10.43
C LEU A 153 -14.69 11.62 10.50
N ASP A 154 -15.27 11.43 9.33
CA ASP A 154 -16.56 10.81 9.12
C ASP A 154 -16.37 9.34 8.75
N TYR A 155 -17.15 8.46 9.38
CA TYR A 155 -17.04 7.00 9.26
C TYR A 155 -18.35 6.40 8.81
N THR A 156 -18.38 5.86 7.60
CA THR A 156 -19.50 5.07 7.11
C THR A 156 -19.15 3.58 7.21
N SER A 157 -19.88 2.82 8.02
CA SER A 157 -19.63 1.39 8.21
C SER A 157 -19.91 0.61 6.92
N LEU A 158 -19.01 -0.32 6.59
CA LEU A 158 -19.12 -1.25 5.47
C LEU A 158 -19.32 -2.71 5.92
N GLY A 159 -19.46 -2.94 7.24
CA GLY A 159 -19.62 -4.27 7.83
C GLY A 159 -18.33 -4.84 8.42
N LYS A 160 -18.45 -5.98 9.07
CA LYS A 160 -17.33 -6.80 9.55
C LYS A 160 -17.07 -7.92 8.57
N ALA A 161 -15.81 -8.27 8.40
CA ALA A 161 -15.42 -9.41 7.60
C ALA A 161 -15.35 -10.68 8.45
N LYS A 162 -15.56 -11.84 7.82
CA LYS A 162 -15.30 -13.16 8.41
C LYS A 162 -13.98 -13.69 7.87
N LEU A 163 -13.08 -14.02 8.79
CA LEU A 163 -11.78 -14.62 8.49
C LEU A 163 -11.90 -16.15 8.52
N PHE A 164 -11.42 -16.78 7.49
CA PHE A 164 -11.35 -18.25 7.36
C PHE A 164 -10.07 -18.68 6.66
N PRO A 165 -9.56 -19.88 6.94
CA PRO A 165 -8.39 -20.43 6.28
C PRO A 165 -8.68 -20.80 4.83
N VAL A 166 -7.67 -20.59 3.96
CA VAL A 166 -7.65 -21.03 2.57
C VAL A 166 -6.29 -21.61 2.19
N CYS A 167 -6.29 -22.56 1.28
CA CYS A 167 -5.08 -23.18 0.72
C CYS A 167 -5.32 -23.64 -0.73
N ALA A 168 -4.26 -24.03 -1.43
CA ALA A 168 -4.40 -24.69 -2.72
C ALA A 168 -5.01 -26.08 -2.55
N PRO A 169 -5.80 -26.58 -3.51
CA PRO A 169 -6.28 -27.98 -3.52
C PRO A 169 -5.15 -29.00 -3.39
N SER A 170 -4.01 -28.77 -4.06
CA SER A 170 -2.83 -29.64 -4.01
C SER A 170 -2.28 -29.86 -2.59
N LEU A 171 -2.48 -28.92 -1.68
CA LEU A 171 -2.06 -29.06 -0.28
C LEU A 171 -2.89 -30.13 0.44
N LEU A 172 -4.16 -30.28 0.07
CA LEU A 172 -5.06 -31.29 0.64
C LEU A 172 -4.77 -32.69 0.06
N ASP A 173 -4.37 -32.75 -1.22
CA ASP A 173 -4.16 -34.01 -1.95
C ASP A 173 -2.84 -34.69 -1.58
N SER A 174 -1.79 -33.93 -1.31
CA SER A 174 -0.41 -34.42 -1.15
C SER A 174 0.24 -34.19 0.21
N GLY A 175 -0.42 -33.40 1.08
CA GLY A 175 0.07 -33.04 2.40
C GLY A 175 -0.50 -33.88 3.56
N PRO A 176 -0.14 -33.53 4.80
CA PRO A 176 -0.86 -34.01 5.98
C PRO A 176 -2.35 -33.67 5.89
N PRO A 177 -3.25 -34.45 6.50
CA PRO A 177 -4.68 -34.12 6.53
C PRO A 177 -4.94 -32.70 7.04
N LEU A 178 -5.88 -31.99 6.41
CA LEU A 178 -6.34 -30.66 6.84
C LEU A 178 -7.87 -30.63 6.76
N THR A 179 -8.51 -31.35 7.70
CA THR A 179 -9.96 -31.54 7.75
C THR A 179 -10.61 -30.85 8.94
N ARG A 180 -9.82 -30.47 9.93
CA ARG A 180 -10.24 -29.78 11.15
C ARG A 180 -9.18 -28.77 11.59
N PRO A 181 -9.56 -27.76 12.40
CA PRO A 181 -8.64 -26.69 12.82
C PRO A 181 -7.34 -27.17 13.44
N GLU A 182 -7.34 -28.25 14.23
CA GLU A 182 -6.16 -28.78 14.90
C GLU A 182 -5.08 -29.29 13.92
N ASP A 183 -5.48 -29.68 12.72
CA ASP A 183 -4.58 -30.17 11.68
C ASP A 183 -3.65 -29.07 11.15
N LEU A 184 -3.99 -27.78 11.35
CA LEU A 184 -3.15 -26.62 11.00
C LEU A 184 -1.73 -26.71 11.58
N ARG A 185 -1.51 -27.44 12.68
CA ARG A 185 -0.18 -27.65 13.28
C ARG A 185 0.82 -28.35 12.37
N HIS A 186 0.34 -29.06 11.37
CA HIS A 186 1.15 -29.77 10.39
C HIS A 186 1.38 -28.96 9.11
N HIS A 187 0.84 -27.75 9.04
CA HIS A 187 0.92 -26.88 7.88
C HIS A 187 1.59 -25.57 8.21
N ARG A 188 2.20 -24.95 7.21
CA ARG A 188 2.76 -23.62 7.33
C ARG A 188 1.66 -22.58 7.34
N LEU A 189 1.57 -21.77 8.41
CA LEU A 189 0.67 -20.63 8.50
C LEU A 189 1.35 -19.40 7.90
N LEU A 190 0.72 -18.79 6.91
CA LEU A 190 1.24 -17.61 6.21
C LEU A 190 0.82 -16.36 6.97
N GLU A 191 1.80 -15.64 7.53
CA GLU A 191 1.58 -14.47 8.37
C GLU A 191 1.59 -13.18 7.55
N VAL A 192 0.56 -12.34 7.77
CA VAL A 192 0.51 -10.96 7.28
C VAL A 192 0.84 -10.04 8.45
N TYR A 193 2.06 -9.48 8.49
CA TYR A 193 2.55 -8.78 9.69
C TYR A 193 1.81 -7.49 10.05
N PRO A 194 1.14 -6.73 9.16
CA PRO A 194 0.23 -5.67 9.57
C PRO A 194 -1.03 -6.19 10.28
N ALA A 195 -1.47 -7.43 9.95
CA ALA A 195 -2.63 -8.10 10.54
C ALA A 195 -2.20 -9.18 11.56
N LYS A 196 -1.22 -8.88 12.39
CA LYS A 196 -0.55 -9.81 13.32
C LYS A 196 -1.48 -10.51 14.31
N ASN A 197 -2.67 -9.98 14.53
CA ASN A 197 -3.64 -10.52 15.47
C ASN A 197 -4.61 -11.52 14.81
N ASP A 198 -4.71 -11.56 13.49
CA ASP A 198 -5.74 -12.35 12.80
C ASP A 198 -5.57 -13.85 13.04
N TRP A 199 -4.36 -14.39 12.91
CA TRP A 199 -4.09 -15.78 13.26
C TRP A 199 -4.29 -16.09 14.74
N PRO A 200 -3.74 -15.32 15.71
CA PRO A 200 -4.02 -15.51 17.13
C PRO A 200 -5.51 -15.50 17.49
N ASP A 201 -6.28 -14.57 16.93
CA ASP A 201 -7.72 -14.49 17.18
C ASP A 201 -8.47 -15.70 16.63
N TRP A 202 -8.13 -16.09 15.40
CA TRP A 202 -8.74 -17.22 14.74
C TRP A 202 -8.44 -18.54 15.48
N LEU A 203 -7.17 -18.77 15.83
CA LEU A 203 -6.73 -19.96 16.57
C LEU A 203 -7.36 -20.04 17.97
N ASN A 204 -7.37 -18.93 18.70
CA ASN A 204 -8.03 -18.86 20.02
C ASN A 204 -9.52 -19.19 19.93
N ALA A 205 -10.22 -18.67 18.93
CA ALA A 205 -11.63 -18.96 18.73
C ALA A 205 -11.89 -20.41 18.32
N ALA A 206 -10.91 -21.06 17.66
CA ALA A 206 -10.93 -22.51 17.35
C ALA A 206 -10.50 -23.39 18.54
N GLY A 207 -10.15 -22.79 19.70
CA GLY A 207 -9.69 -23.52 20.88
C GLY A 207 -8.24 -23.99 20.83
N ILE A 208 -7.44 -23.45 19.89
CA ILE A 208 -6.03 -23.82 19.68
C ILE A 208 -5.15 -22.72 20.26
N THR A 209 -4.51 -22.97 21.40
CA THR A 209 -3.69 -22.00 22.13
C THR A 209 -2.18 -22.25 22.03
N ASP A 210 -1.78 -23.42 21.52
CA ASP A 210 -0.39 -23.90 21.44
C ASP A 210 0.22 -23.75 20.03
N LEU A 211 -0.49 -23.08 19.11
CA LEU A 211 -0.06 -22.87 17.73
C LEU A 211 0.05 -21.37 17.42
N SER A 212 1.09 -21.01 16.70
CA SER A 212 1.28 -19.67 16.14
C SER A 212 2.03 -19.75 14.80
N PRO A 213 1.92 -18.75 13.94
CA PRO A 213 2.77 -18.67 12.74
C PRO A 213 4.24 -18.76 13.11
N SER A 214 5.01 -19.51 12.31
CA SER A 214 6.42 -19.72 12.59
C SER A 214 7.22 -18.41 12.45
N PRO A 215 7.99 -17.99 13.46
CA PRO A 215 8.82 -16.80 13.37
C PRO A 215 9.94 -16.91 12.32
N LYS A 216 10.24 -18.12 11.85
CA LYS A 216 11.22 -18.40 10.79
C LYS A 216 10.59 -18.52 9.40
N GLY A 217 9.26 -18.40 9.29
CA GLY A 217 8.53 -18.44 8.02
C GLY A 217 8.62 -17.12 7.23
N SER A 218 8.22 -17.14 5.97
CA SER A 218 8.03 -15.92 5.19
C SER A 218 6.90 -15.10 5.80
N ARG A 219 7.11 -13.81 5.93
CA ARG A 219 6.13 -12.85 6.43
C ARG A 219 5.79 -11.89 5.29
N PHE A 220 4.53 -11.59 5.15
CA PHE A 220 4.01 -10.79 4.05
C PHE A 220 3.49 -9.45 4.57
N ASP A 221 3.66 -8.39 3.79
CA ASP A 221 3.11 -7.08 4.10
C ASP A 221 1.63 -6.97 3.71
N SER A 222 1.11 -7.90 2.94
CA SER A 222 -0.26 -7.90 2.46
C SER A 222 -0.85 -9.30 2.30
N TYR A 223 -2.17 -9.39 2.43
CA TYR A 223 -2.91 -10.60 2.10
C TYR A 223 -2.76 -11.00 0.64
N LEU A 224 -2.54 -10.03 -0.28
CA LEU A 224 -2.34 -10.34 -1.69
C LEU A 224 -1.19 -11.33 -1.89
N LEU A 225 -0.04 -11.06 -1.26
CA LEU A 225 1.14 -11.92 -1.36
C LEU A 225 0.94 -13.25 -0.64
N ALA A 226 0.36 -13.23 0.57
CA ALA A 226 0.08 -14.45 1.32
C ALA A 226 -0.89 -15.38 0.57
N LEU A 227 -1.89 -14.83 -0.12
CA LEU A 227 -2.85 -15.60 -0.91
C LEU A 227 -2.22 -16.19 -2.18
N GLU A 228 -1.31 -15.48 -2.85
CA GLU A 228 -0.58 -16.07 -3.99
C GLU A 228 0.34 -17.21 -3.54
N GLU A 229 0.99 -17.09 -2.37
CA GLU A 229 1.80 -18.16 -1.77
C GLU A 229 0.91 -19.35 -1.39
N ALA A 230 -0.28 -19.10 -0.80
CA ALA A 230 -1.25 -20.17 -0.51
C ALA A 230 -1.72 -20.86 -1.78
N ALA A 231 -2.00 -20.13 -2.86
CA ALA A 231 -2.41 -20.68 -4.15
C ALA A 231 -1.30 -21.47 -4.85
N ALA A 232 -0.03 -21.20 -4.53
CA ALA A 232 1.12 -22.00 -4.96
C ALA A 232 1.28 -23.32 -4.18
N GLY A 233 0.48 -23.55 -3.12
CA GLY A 233 0.56 -24.74 -2.30
C GLY A 233 1.56 -24.66 -1.15
N GLU A 234 2.11 -23.49 -0.86
CA GLU A 234 3.20 -23.27 0.10
C GLU A 234 2.71 -23.07 1.54
N GLY A 235 1.41 -23.19 1.79
CA GLY A 235 0.84 -23.09 3.13
C GLY A 235 -0.62 -22.67 3.15
N VAL A 236 -1.08 -22.28 4.36
CA VAL A 236 -2.45 -21.88 4.64
C VAL A 236 -2.45 -20.39 5.00
N SER A 237 -3.27 -19.60 4.33
CA SER A 237 -3.51 -18.18 4.64
C SER A 237 -4.89 -17.98 5.24
N LEU A 238 -5.05 -16.98 6.11
CA LEU A 238 -6.38 -16.44 6.39
C LEU A 238 -6.85 -15.57 5.23
N ALA A 239 -8.15 -15.53 5.03
CA ALA A 239 -8.77 -14.71 4.01
C ALA A 239 -10.17 -14.25 4.44
N THR A 240 -10.69 -13.23 3.77
CA THR A 240 -12.11 -12.88 3.77
C THR A 240 -12.71 -13.21 2.41
N GLN A 241 -14.03 -13.33 2.32
CA GLN A 241 -14.71 -13.62 1.06
C GLN A 241 -14.36 -12.59 -0.03
N ALA A 242 -14.26 -11.31 0.33
CA ALA A 242 -13.90 -10.24 -0.61
C ALA A 242 -12.50 -10.41 -1.26
N PHE A 243 -11.60 -11.11 -0.59
CA PHE A 243 -10.23 -11.31 -1.11
C PHE A 243 -10.11 -12.55 -2.01
N VAL A 244 -10.97 -13.54 -1.84
CA VAL A 244 -10.79 -14.87 -2.46
C VAL A 244 -11.97 -15.37 -3.27
N ALA A 245 -13.05 -14.59 -3.42
CA ALA A 245 -14.25 -15.04 -4.15
C ALA A 245 -13.93 -15.61 -5.53
N ASP A 246 -13.09 -14.92 -6.30
CA ASP A 246 -12.68 -15.36 -7.65
C ASP A 246 -11.76 -16.59 -7.61
N ASP A 247 -10.83 -16.63 -6.66
CA ASP A 247 -9.91 -17.77 -6.50
C ASP A 247 -10.64 -19.04 -6.05
N LEU A 248 -11.65 -18.92 -5.18
CA LEU A 248 -12.52 -20.03 -4.80
C LEU A 248 -13.37 -20.51 -5.99
N ASN A 249 -13.98 -19.58 -6.74
CA ASN A 249 -14.80 -19.92 -7.91
C ASN A 249 -13.99 -20.60 -9.02
N ARG A 250 -12.72 -20.23 -9.17
CA ARG A 250 -11.79 -20.83 -10.15
C ARG A 250 -11.07 -22.08 -9.63
N GLY A 251 -11.29 -22.45 -8.37
CA GLY A 251 -10.61 -23.58 -7.76
C GLY A 251 -9.10 -23.39 -7.54
N ARG A 252 -8.58 -22.16 -7.56
CA ARG A 252 -7.19 -21.87 -7.19
C ARG A 252 -6.97 -22.04 -5.70
N LEU A 253 -7.96 -21.67 -4.92
CA LEU A 253 -8.00 -21.82 -3.47
C LEU A 253 -9.25 -22.60 -3.06
N VAL A 254 -9.18 -23.26 -1.92
CA VAL A 254 -10.29 -23.96 -1.28
C VAL A 254 -10.32 -23.60 0.21
N LYS A 255 -11.50 -23.69 0.83
CA LYS A 255 -11.66 -23.67 2.28
C LYS A 255 -11.49 -25.10 2.79
N PRO A 256 -10.50 -25.40 3.61
CA PRO A 256 -10.31 -26.75 4.14
C PRO A 256 -11.43 -27.16 5.11
N PHE A 257 -12.08 -26.18 5.77
CA PHE A 257 -13.22 -26.35 6.68
C PHE A 257 -14.02 -25.05 6.84
N GLU A 258 -15.25 -25.17 7.36
CA GLU A 258 -16.24 -24.08 7.36
C GLU A 258 -16.11 -23.10 8.55
N PHE A 259 -15.18 -23.34 9.48
CA PHE A 259 -15.02 -22.47 10.66
C PHE A 259 -14.49 -21.09 10.27
N SER A 260 -15.15 -20.04 10.73
CA SER A 260 -14.78 -18.66 10.48
C SER A 260 -14.96 -17.78 11.71
N VAL A 261 -14.21 -16.69 11.81
CA VAL A 261 -14.21 -15.75 12.95
C VAL A 261 -14.43 -14.34 12.42
N GLU A 262 -15.27 -13.57 13.09
CA GLU A 262 -15.42 -12.14 12.76
C GLU A 262 -14.12 -11.37 13.01
N SER A 263 -13.82 -10.43 12.11
CA SER A 263 -12.72 -9.48 12.29
C SER A 263 -12.94 -8.62 13.54
N ARG A 264 -11.84 -8.21 14.20
CA ARG A 264 -11.87 -7.37 15.41
C ARG A 264 -12.68 -6.09 15.24
N ALA A 265 -12.48 -5.44 14.11
CA ALA A 265 -13.14 -4.18 13.79
C ALA A 265 -13.85 -4.27 12.44
N PRO A 266 -14.86 -3.43 12.21
CA PRO A 266 -15.48 -3.31 10.91
C PRO A 266 -14.61 -2.54 9.91
N TRP A 267 -14.90 -2.75 8.65
CA TRP A 267 -14.44 -1.91 7.57
C TRP A 267 -15.25 -0.62 7.52
N TYR A 268 -14.58 0.48 7.22
CA TYR A 268 -15.19 1.79 7.07
C TYR A 268 -14.76 2.46 5.76
N PHE A 269 -15.70 3.17 5.15
CA PHE A 269 -15.37 4.29 4.28
C PHE A 269 -15.18 5.52 5.14
N VAL A 270 -14.03 6.18 5.00
CA VAL A 270 -13.59 7.27 5.87
C VAL A 270 -13.24 8.49 5.03
N CYS A 271 -13.65 9.67 5.46
CA CYS A 271 -13.23 10.95 4.86
C CYS A 271 -13.20 12.06 5.92
N PRO A 272 -12.51 13.19 5.67
CA PRO A 272 -12.59 14.36 6.53
C PRO A 272 -14.04 14.85 6.70
N LYS A 273 -14.44 15.23 7.91
CA LYS A 273 -15.82 15.68 8.21
C LYS A 273 -16.27 16.84 7.36
N GLU A 274 -15.37 17.79 7.10
CA GLU A 274 -15.64 18.98 6.29
C GLU A 274 -15.92 18.62 4.82
N ARG A 275 -15.44 17.47 4.34
CA ARG A 275 -15.56 17.02 2.95
C ARG A 275 -16.66 15.97 2.73
N ARG A 276 -17.28 15.46 3.79
CA ARG A 276 -18.27 14.37 3.72
C ARG A 276 -19.46 14.64 2.78
N ASN A 277 -19.79 15.92 2.55
CA ASN A 277 -20.88 16.34 1.68
C ASN A 277 -20.42 16.74 0.26
N GLU A 278 -19.14 16.58 -0.09
CA GLU A 278 -18.67 16.80 -1.45
C GLU A 278 -19.37 15.84 -2.42
N PRO A 279 -19.93 16.34 -3.55
CA PRO A 279 -20.71 15.51 -4.48
C PRO A 279 -19.97 14.26 -4.96
N ARG A 280 -18.66 14.38 -5.25
CA ARG A 280 -17.84 13.26 -5.73
C ARG A 280 -17.60 12.19 -4.65
N ILE A 281 -17.46 12.59 -3.38
CA ILE A 281 -17.33 11.67 -2.24
C ILE A 281 -18.66 10.95 -2.00
N LEU A 282 -19.79 11.66 -2.05
CA LEU A 282 -21.13 11.08 -1.92
C LEU A 282 -21.39 10.07 -3.03
N LYS A 283 -21.14 10.42 -4.30
CA LYS A 283 -21.29 9.52 -5.45
C LYS A 283 -20.52 8.21 -5.25
N PHE A 284 -19.24 8.32 -4.85
CA PHE A 284 -18.42 7.11 -4.63
C PHE A 284 -18.89 6.29 -3.43
N LYS A 285 -19.25 6.93 -2.33
CA LYS A 285 -19.78 6.28 -1.13
C LYS A 285 -21.08 5.52 -1.41
N ASP A 286 -22.03 6.17 -2.10
CA ASP A 286 -23.33 5.58 -2.41
C ASP A 286 -23.19 4.38 -3.36
N TRP A 287 -22.36 4.52 -4.40
CA TRP A 287 -22.00 3.41 -5.28
C TRP A 287 -21.33 2.25 -4.53
N LEU A 288 -20.37 2.56 -3.62
CA LEU A 288 -19.69 1.54 -2.81
C LEU A 288 -20.68 0.75 -1.95
N GLN A 289 -21.63 1.45 -1.29
CA GLN A 289 -22.68 0.83 -0.49
C GLN A 289 -23.64 -0.02 -1.35
N ALA A 290 -23.94 0.41 -2.57
CA ALA A 290 -24.77 -0.37 -3.51
C ALA A 290 -24.05 -1.65 -3.92
N CYS A 291 -22.74 -1.60 -4.22
CA CYS A 291 -21.94 -2.78 -4.53
C CYS A 291 -21.90 -3.78 -3.36
N LEU A 292 -21.83 -3.30 -2.12
CA LEU A 292 -21.85 -4.18 -0.94
C LEU A 292 -23.22 -4.86 -0.76
N LYS A 293 -24.32 -4.16 -0.96
CA LYS A 293 -25.67 -4.74 -0.86
C LYS A 293 -25.88 -5.83 -1.91
N THR A 294 -25.47 -5.59 -3.15
CA THR A 294 -25.55 -6.59 -4.23
C THR A 294 -24.63 -7.78 -3.99
N SER A 295 -23.51 -7.56 -3.30
CA SER A 295 -22.57 -8.60 -2.90
C SER A 295 -23.03 -9.36 -1.65
N ALA A 296 -23.85 -8.77 -0.75
CA ALA A 296 -24.40 -9.44 0.44
C ALA A 296 -25.38 -10.56 0.10
N GLU A 297 -25.94 -10.56 -1.12
CA GLU A 297 -26.67 -11.72 -1.66
C GLU A 297 -25.76 -12.85 -2.15
N GLY A 298 -24.43 -12.65 -2.17
CA GLY A 298 -23.44 -13.65 -2.61
C GLY A 298 -21.99 -13.49 -2.15
N ALA A 299 -21.50 -12.34 -1.83
CA ALA A 299 -20.12 -12.09 -1.34
C ALA A 299 -19.92 -10.63 -0.93
N GLY A 300 -20.43 -10.23 0.22
CA GLY A 300 -20.11 -8.96 0.87
C GLY A 300 -18.61 -8.85 1.26
N LEU A 301 -18.24 -7.82 2.01
CA LEU A 301 -16.96 -7.83 2.74
C LEU A 301 -16.99 -8.89 3.87
N ASP A 302 -18.13 -9.57 4.05
CA ASP A 302 -18.36 -10.64 5.03
C ASP A 302 -17.54 -11.91 4.72
#